data_a0563a84176c45c6f066f280ced59ac7
#
_entry.id   a0563a84176c45c6f066f280ced59ac7
#
_cell.length_a   1.000
_cell.length_b   1.000
_cell.length_c   1.000
_cell.angle_alpha   90.00
_cell.angle_beta   90.00
_cell.angle_gamma   90.00
#
_symmetry.space_group_name_H-M   'P 1'
#
loop_
_entity.id
_entity.type
_entity.pdbx_description
1 polymer ?
#
loop_
_entity_poly.entity_id
_entity_poly.type
_entity_poly.pdbx_seq_one_letter_code
_entity_poly.pdbx_strand_id
1 'polypeptide(L)'
;FAEAWFKLLHRDMGPKSNYIGPEVPEEDLIWQDPIPAGNTDYDVAAVKEKIAGLGLSIQEMAETAWASAYTYRGSDMRGGANGARIRLAPQKDWEVNKPEQLAKVLAAYQGVSDDTGVSVADIIVLAGNLAIEKASGMEVPFTPGRGDASDDQTDPESFEYLEPLSDAFRNYHRSGLSVSAEEMMLDKAQLLGITAPEMTVLLGGMRSLGITASDYGLVSENSDQLTNEYFKTLLDMRVQWKPNGTGNSYEAFDRVTGEKARTASRADLVFGSNSQLRA
;
A
#
# COMPACT_ATOMS: atom_id res chain seq x y z
N PHE A 1 10.03 30.86 19.66
CA PHE A 1 11.36 30.28 19.40
C PHE A 1 11.42 28.83 19.86
N ALA A 2 11.07 28.52 21.13
CA ALA A 2 11.20 27.17 21.70
C ALA A 2 10.43 26.13 20.90
N GLU A 3 9.17 26.38 20.56
CA GLU A 3 8.34 25.45 19.77
C GLU A 3 8.88 25.24 18.36
N ALA A 4 9.35 26.30 17.70
CA ALA A 4 9.94 26.18 16.37
C ALA A 4 11.26 25.38 16.40
N TRP A 5 12.07 25.59 17.43
CA TRP A 5 13.29 24.82 17.65
C TRP A 5 13.02 23.36 17.97
N PHE A 6 12.01 23.10 18.82
CA PHE A 6 11.57 21.76 19.14
C PHE A 6 11.08 21.02 17.87
N LYS A 7 10.24 21.66 17.06
CA LYS A 7 9.79 21.09 15.78
C LYS A 7 10.96 20.76 14.84
N LEU A 8 11.93 21.70 14.73
CA LEU A 8 13.11 21.51 13.86
C LEU A 8 13.92 20.27 14.26
N LEU A 9 14.08 20.03 15.56
CA LEU A 9 14.91 18.92 16.07
C LEU A 9 14.19 17.57 16.13
N HIS A 10 12.85 17.55 16.11
CA HIS A 10 12.08 16.31 16.35
C HIS A 10 11.15 15.93 15.20
N ARG A 11 11.14 16.72 14.11
CA ARG A 11 10.20 16.52 13.00
C ARG A 11 10.32 15.15 12.34
N ASP A 12 11.51 14.57 12.35
CA ASP A 12 11.86 13.29 11.73
C ASP A 12 12.01 12.14 12.75
N MET A 13 11.59 12.35 13.99
CA MET A 13 11.63 11.30 15.02
C MET A 13 10.38 10.40 15.04
N GLY A 14 9.36 10.74 14.27
CA GLY A 14 8.07 10.05 14.26
C GLY A 14 7.21 10.35 15.50
N PRO A 15 6.34 9.41 15.90
CA PRO A 15 5.41 9.62 17.00
C PRO A 15 6.14 9.82 18.34
N LYS A 16 5.52 10.59 19.22
CA LYS A 16 6.05 10.91 20.56
C LYS A 16 6.47 9.68 21.39
N SER A 17 5.86 8.53 21.14
CA SER A 17 6.27 7.25 21.78
C SER A 17 7.71 6.84 21.50
N ASN A 18 8.37 7.40 20.48
CA ASN A 18 9.78 7.18 20.17
C ASN A 18 10.71 8.07 20.99
N TYR A 19 10.20 9.09 21.69
CA TYR A 19 11.02 10.02 22.43
C TYR A 19 11.46 9.38 23.76
N ILE A 20 12.68 9.68 24.18
CA ILE A 20 13.30 9.08 25.36
C ILE A 20 13.71 10.19 26.34
N GLY A 21 13.44 9.99 27.62
CA GLY A 21 13.93 10.83 28.70
C GLY A 21 12.83 11.56 29.48
N PRO A 22 13.21 12.23 30.58
CA PRO A 22 12.24 12.87 31.47
C PRO A 22 11.69 14.21 30.93
N GLU A 23 12.32 14.77 29.91
CA GLU A 23 11.95 16.07 29.32
C GLU A 23 10.99 15.94 28.13
N VAL A 24 10.44 14.74 27.89
CA VAL A 24 9.43 14.55 26.83
C VAL A 24 8.19 15.38 27.15
N PRO A 25 7.76 16.33 26.27
CA PRO A 25 6.57 17.13 26.52
C PRO A 25 5.31 16.27 26.63
N GLU A 26 4.43 16.61 27.55
CA GLU A 26 3.14 15.93 27.70
C GLU A 26 2.18 16.29 26.56
N GLU A 27 2.27 17.51 26.03
CA GLU A 27 1.43 18.02 24.95
C GLU A 27 1.73 17.30 23.63
N ASP A 28 0.67 16.92 22.91
CA ASP A 28 0.74 16.43 21.53
C ASP A 28 0.55 17.61 20.57
N LEU A 29 1.54 17.82 19.72
CA LEU A 29 1.50 18.86 18.69
C LEU A 29 1.02 18.25 17.36
N ILE A 30 0.21 18.99 16.61
CA ILE A 30 -0.40 18.49 15.38
C ILE A 30 0.61 17.96 14.36
N TRP A 31 1.79 18.58 14.28
CA TRP A 31 2.86 18.15 13.38
C TRP A 31 3.55 16.83 13.77
N GLN A 32 3.25 16.32 14.97
CA GLN A 32 3.73 15.00 15.43
C GLN A 32 2.82 13.87 14.93
N ASP A 33 1.77 14.20 14.19
CA ASP A 33 0.75 13.28 13.68
C ASP A 33 0.15 12.40 14.82
N PRO A 34 -0.41 13.02 15.89
CA PRO A 34 -0.84 12.30 17.07
C PRO A 34 -1.92 11.29 16.76
N ILE A 35 -1.84 10.12 17.40
CA ILE A 35 -2.78 9.03 17.25
C ILE A 35 -3.17 8.55 18.64
N PRO A 36 -4.48 8.40 18.94
CA PRO A 36 -4.91 7.83 20.20
C PRO A 36 -4.50 6.36 20.30
N ALA A 37 -4.33 5.87 21.52
CA ALA A 37 -4.07 4.46 21.75
C ALA A 37 -5.26 3.61 21.27
N GLY A 38 -4.97 2.53 20.54
CA GLY A 38 -5.98 1.58 20.11
C GLY A 38 -6.33 0.56 21.21
N ASN A 39 -7.46 -0.10 21.03
CA ASN A 39 -7.84 -1.24 21.85
C ASN A 39 -6.96 -2.45 21.50
N THR A 40 -6.44 -3.15 22.50
CA THR A 40 -5.66 -4.39 22.34
C THR A 40 -6.35 -5.62 22.89
N ASP A 41 -7.48 -5.42 23.59
CA ASP A 41 -8.22 -6.47 24.28
C ASP A 41 -9.50 -6.82 23.51
N TYR A 42 -9.32 -7.65 22.47
CA TYR A 42 -10.43 -8.20 21.69
C TYR A 42 -10.05 -9.54 21.04
N ASP A 43 -11.05 -10.32 20.68
CA ASP A 43 -10.87 -11.58 19.97
C ASP A 43 -10.60 -11.35 18.48
N VAL A 44 -9.34 -11.46 18.09
CA VAL A 44 -8.88 -11.28 16.71
C VAL A 44 -9.56 -12.25 15.75
N ALA A 45 -9.84 -13.51 16.16
CA ALA A 45 -10.48 -14.50 15.31
C ALA A 45 -11.94 -14.11 15.04
N ALA A 46 -12.66 -13.66 16.06
CA ALA A 46 -14.03 -13.20 15.89
C ALA A 46 -14.13 -11.96 14.98
N VAL A 47 -13.16 -11.03 15.07
CA VAL A 47 -13.11 -9.88 14.16
C VAL A 47 -12.79 -10.32 12.73
N LYS A 48 -11.86 -11.26 12.53
CA LYS A 48 -11.58 -11.85 11.20
C LYS A 48 -12.82 -12.48 10.57
N GLU A 49 -13.62 -13.21 11.35
CA GLU A 49 -14.87 -13.82 10.86
C GLU A 49 -15.87 -12.75 10.40
N LYS A 50 -16.02 -11.66 11.16
CA LYS A 50 -16.87 -10.54 10.76
C LYS A 50 -16.38 -9.91 9.44
N ILE A 51 -15.08 -9.66 9.31
CA ILE A 51 -14.47 -9.13 8.08
C ILE A 51 -14.71 -10.09 6.90
N ALA A 52 -14.54 -11.40 7.11
CA ALA A 52 -14.78 -12.42 6.10
C ALA A 52 -16.24 -12.44 5.60
N GLY A 53 -17.20 -12.08 6.46
CA GLY A 53 -18.63 -11.98 6.16
C GLY A 53 -19.04 -10.73 5.39
N LEU A 54 -18.17 -9.74 5.18
CA LEU A 54 -18.50 -8.48 4.49
C LEU A 54 -18.71 -8.62 2.98
N GLY A 55 -18.33 -9.74 2.38
CA GLY A 55 -18.42 -9.95 0.93
C GLY A 55 -17.43 -9.11 0.10
N LEU A 56 -16.39 -8.59 0.73
CA LEU A 56 -15.31 -7.88 0.03
C LEU A 56 -14.39 -8.87 -0.69
N SER A 57 -13.90 -8.48 -1.86
CA SER A 57 -12.92 -9.28 -2.61
C SER A 57 -11.54 -9.24 -1.95
N ILE A 58 -10.69 -10.22 -2.29
CA ILE A 58 -9.28 -10.24 -1.90
C ILE A 58 -8.58 -8.96 -2.35
N GLN A 59 -8.88 -8.50 -3.58
CA GLN A 59 -8.31 -7.28 -4.16
C GLN A 59 -8.70 -6.04 -3.35
N GLU A 60 -9.98 -5.86 -3.03
CA GLU A 60 -10.46 -4.71 -2.27
C GLU A 60 -9.79 -4.63 -0.88
N MET A 61 -9.68 -5.76 -0.19
CA MET A 61 -9.05 -5.82 1.13
C MET A 61 -7.53 -5.56 1.05
N ALA A 62 -6.83 -6.24 0.16
CA ALA A 62 -5.38 -6.10 0.02
C ALA A 62 -4.98 -4.70 -0.49
N GLU A 63 -5.71 -4.16 -1.47
CA GLU A 63 -5.44 -2.83 -2.02
C GLU A 63 -5.69 -1.72 -0.99
N THR A 64 -6.75 -1.81 -0.19
CA THR A 64 -7.02 -0.84 0.88
C THR A 64 -5.94 -0.89 1.96
N ALA A 65 -5.52 -2.08 2.38
CA ALA A 65 -4.43 -2.23 3.35
C ALA A 65 -3.11 -1.65 2.81
N TRP A 66 -2.79 -1.92 1.55
CA TRP A 66 -1.62 -1.36 0.89
C TRP A 66 -1.70 0.17 0.78
N ALA A 67 -2.82 0.71 0.32
CA ALA A 67 -3.02 2.15 0.21
C ALA A 67 -2.83 2.88 1.55
N SER A 68 -3.29 2.27 2.63
CA SER A 68 -3.10 2.79 3.99
C SER A 68 -1.62 2.75 4.42
N ALA A 69 -0.93 1.63 4.17
CA ALA A 69 0.47 1.44 4.57
C ALA A 69 1.47 2.21 3.69
N TYR A 70 1.17 2.39 2.42
CA TYR A 70 2.09 2.96 1.43
C TYR A 70 2.57 4.36 1.76
N THR A 71 1.78 5.15 2.49
CA THR A 71 2.16 6.52 2.86
C THR A 71 3.34 6.58 3.83
N TYR A 72 3.71 5.48 4.49
CA TYR A 72 4.80 5.45 5.44
C TYR A 72 6.15 5.85 4.80
N ARG A 73 6.91 6.66 5.53
CA ARG A 73 8.27 7.08 5.19
C ARG A 73 9.19 6.83 6.38
N GLY A 74 10.17 5.95 6.21
CA GLY A 74 11.17 5.67 7.26
C GLY A 74 12.11 6.83 7.53
N SER A 75 12.18 7.84 6.66
CA SER A 75 13.03 9.03 6.82
C SER A 75 12.54 9.98 7.92
N ASP A 76 11.23 10.08 8.13
CA ASP A 76 10.59 10.94 9.12
C ASP A 76 9.49 10.23 9.92
N MET A 77 9.34 8.93 9.69
CA MET A 77 8.38 8.03 10.36
C MET A 77 6.92 8.51 10.27
N ARG A 78 6.58 9.26 9.21
CA ARG A 78 5.23 9.74 8.94
C ARG A 78 4.44 8.78 8.08
N GLY A 79 3.12 8.91 8.13
CA GLY A 79 2.20 8.09 7.34
C GLY A 79 2.03 6.69 7.91
N GLY A 80 1.63 5.76 7.05
CA GLY A 80 1.39 4.36 7.42
C GLY A 80 -0.04 4.08 7.88
N ALA A 81 -0.28 2.82 8.23
CA ALA A 81 -1.63 2.32 8.55
C ALA A 81 -2.17 2.81 9.90
N ASN A 82 -1.28 3.12 10.87
CA ASN A 82 -1.71 3.60 12.17
C ASN A 82 -2.35 5.00 12.04
N GLY A 83 -3.46 5.20 12.72
CA GLY A 83 -4.27 6.41 12.60
C GLY A 83 -5.39 6.30 11.56
N ALA A 84 -5.36 5.31 10.68
CA ALA A 84 -6.32 5.14 9.58
C ALA A 84 -6.65 6.43 8.84
N ARG A 85 -5.64 7.30 8.61
CA ARG A 85 -5.84 8.60 7.96
C ARG A 85 -6.29 8.50 6.50
N ILE A 86 -6.26 7.30 5.94
CA ILE A 86 -6.89 7.01 4.64
C ILE A 86 -8.40 7.29 4.64
N ARG A 87 -9.05 7.37 5.80
CA ARG A 87 -10.47 7.79 5.98
C ARG A 87 -10.66 9.31 5.85
N LEU A 88 -9.59 10.06 6.04
CA LEU A 88 -9.59 11.52 6.20
C LEU A 88 -9.03 12.21 4.96
N ALA A 89 -9.38 13.49 4.80
CA ALA A 89 -8.74 14.32 3.79
C ALA A 89 -7.24 14.53 4.16
N PRO A 90 -6.35 14.60 3.16
CA PRO A 90 -6.60 14.50 1.71
C PRO A 90 -6.58 13.05 1.19
N GLN A 91 -6.17 12.06 1.98
CA GLN A 91 -5.86 10.69 1.51
C GLN A 91 -7.06 9.96 0.90
N LYS A 92 -8.26 10.16 1.45
CA LYS A 92 -9.49 9.51 0.94
C LYS A 92 -9.84 9.93 -0.48
N ASP A 93 -9.36 11.11 -0.91
CA ASP A 93 -9.71 11.73 -2.19
C ASP A 93 -8.61 11.55 -3.26
N TRP A 94 -7.47 10.95 -2.92
CA TRP A 94 -6.39 10.70 -3.87
C TRP A 94 -6.82 9.71 -4.96
N GLU A 95 -6.57 10.06 -6.20
CA GLU A 95 -6.93 9.26 -7.38
C GLU A 95 -6.43 7.80 -7.27
N VAL A 96 -5.17 7.63 -6.85
CA VAL A 96 -4.53 6.31 -6.70
C VAL A 96 -5.24 5.40 -5.70
N ASN A 97 -6.02 5.96 -4.78
CA ASN A 97 -6.76 5.21 -3.77
C ASN A 97 -8.17 4.81 -4.26
N LYS A 98 -8.56 5.17 -5.48
CA LYS A 98 -9.88 4.84 -6.05
C LYS A 98 -11.02 5.24 -5.11
N PRO A 99 -11.32 6.55 -4.94
CA PRO A 99 -12.18 7.07 -3.88
C PRO A 99 -13.53 6.37 -3.72
N GLU A 100 -14.18 6.00 -4.82
CA GLU A 100 -15.49 5.30 -4.78
C GLU A 100 -15.36 3.88 -4.18
N GLN A 101 -14.36 3.10 -4.61
CA GLN A 101 -14.08 1.78 -4.07
C GLN A 101 -13.66 1.89 -2.60
N LEU A 102 -12.77 2.84 -2.29
CA LEU A 102 -12.29 3.08 -0.94
C LEU A 102 -13.43 3.42 0.01
N ALA A 103 -14.34 4.32 -0.38
CA ALA A 103 -15.50 4.69 0.41
C ALA A 103 -16.40 3.49 0.73
N LYS A 104 -16.66 2.62 -0.25
CA LYS A 104 -17.40 1.36 -0.06
C LYS A 104 -16.74 0.47 0.99
N VAL A 105 -15.43 0.24 0.86
CA VAL A 105 -14.66 -0.63 1.77
C VAL A 105 -14.61 -0.05 3.18
N LEU A 106 -14.32 1.24 3.31
CA LEU A 106 -14.25 1.92 4.60
C LEU A 106 -15.62 1.96 5.31
N ALA A 107 -16.72 2.11 4.60
CA ALA A 107 -18.06 2.03 5.19
C ALA A 107 -18.33 0.62 5.78
N ALA A 108 -17.90 -0.44 5.09
CA ALA A 108 -18.01 -1.80 5.62
C ALA A 108 -17.12 -2.00 6.86
N TYR A 109 -15.91 -1.48 6.86
CA TYR A 109 -15.00 -1.56 8.01
C TYR A 109 -15.52 -0.74 9.21
N GLN A 110 -16.12 0.43 8.97
CA GLN A 110 -16.74 1.21 10.03
C GLN A 110 -17.87 0.41 10.71
N GLY A 111 -18.69 -0.33 9.97
CA GLY A 111 -19.69 -1.21 10.56
C GLY A 111 -19.10 -2.27 11.49
N VAL A 112 -17.97 -2.87 11.12
CA VAL A 112 -17.26 -3.82 12.02
C VAL A 112 -16.70 -3.10 13.24
N SER A 113 -16.15 -1.88 13.07
CA SER A 113 -15.64 -1.06 14.17
C SER A 113 -16.75 -0.72 15.18
N ASP A 114 -17.90 -0.27 14.69
CA ASP A 114 -19.06 0.07 15.52
C ASP A 114 -19.57 -1.13 16.32
N ASP A 115 -19.53 -2.32 15.73
CA ASP A 115 -19.98 -3.57 16.36
C ASP A 115 -18.99 -4.14 17.40
N THR A 116 -17.69 -3.90 17.23
CA THR A 116 -16.63 -4.59 17.98
C THR A 116 -15.82 -3.68 18.89
N GLY A 117 -15.87 -2.37 18.68
CA GLY A 117 -15.00 -1.40 19.34
C GLY A 117 -13.52 -1.47 18.91
N VAL A 118 -13.23 -2.18 17.82
CA VAL A 118 -11.88 -2.26 17.23
C VAL A 118 -11.67 -1.10 16.29
N SER A 119 -10.50 -0.48 16.31
CA SER A 119 -10.17 0.64 15.42
C SER A 119 -10.24 0.25 13.95
N VAL A 120 -10.65 1.18 13.10
CA VAL A 120 -10.62 0.98 11.65
C VAL A 120 -9.18 0.72 11.16
N ALA A 121 -8.18 1.30 11.82
CA ALA A 121 -6.77 1.05 11.53
C ALA A 121 -6.40 -0.44 11.69
N ASP A 122 -6.81 -1.06 12.79
CA ASP A 122 -6.58 -2.49 13.00
C ASP A 122 -7.40 -3.35 12.04
N ILE A 123 -8.65 -2.97 11.75
CA ILE A 123 -9.51 -3.68 10.79
C ILE A 123 -8.90 -3.65 9.38
N ILE A 124 -8.36 -2.52 8.91
CA ILE A 124 -7.70 -2.40 7.61
C ILE A 124 -6.52 -3.40 7.51
N VAL A 125 -5.66 -3.43 8.52
CA VAL A 125 -4.50 -4.33 8.53
C VAL A 125 -4.94 -5.78 8.62
N LEU A 126 -5.91 -6.08 9.48
CA LEU A 126 -6.43 -7.43 9.66
C LEU A 126 -7.14 -7.96 8.40
N ALA A 127 -7.85 -7.09 7.68
CA ALA A 127 -8.46 -7.42 6.40
C ALA A 127 -7.40 -7.69 5.31
N GLY A 128 -6.33 -6.91 5.28
CA GLY A 128 -5.18 -7.17 4.41
C GLY A 128 -4.53 -8.52 4.69
N ASN A 129 -4.31 -8.85 5.97
CA ASN A 129 -3.81 -10.16 6.38
C ASN A 129 -4.74 -11.28 5.92
N LEU A 130 -6.04 -11.13 6.17
CA LEU A 130 -7.06 -12.10 5.75
C LEU A 130 -7.07 -12.31 4.23
N ALA A 131 -6.90 -11.25 3.44
CA ALA A 131 -6.78 -11.34 1.99
C ALA A 131 -5.58 -12.20 1.57
N ILE A 132 -4.42 -11.97 2.19
CA ILE A 132 -3.21 -12.75 1.93
C ILE A 132 -3.37 -14.20 2.40
N GLU A 133 -3.98 -14.43 3.56
CA GLU A 133 -4.26 -15.78 4.08
C GLU A 133 -5.18 -16.57 3.12
N LYS A 134 -6.24 -15.94 2.63
CA LYS A 134 -7.14 -16.57 1.65
C LYS A 134 -6.43 -16.90 0.34
N ALA A 135 -5.54 -16.02 -0.12
CA ALA A 135 -4.85 -16.19 -1.40
C ALA A 135 -3.66 -17.16 -1.34
N SER A 136 -3.01 -17.29 -0.18
CA SER A 136 -1.81 -18.12 0.01
C SER A 136 -2.05 -19.44 0.73
N GLY A 137 -3.13 -19.52 1.54
CA GLY A 137 -3.35 -20.62 2.47
C GLY A 137 -2.43 -20.60 3.70
N MET A 138 -1.69 -19.50 3.95
CA MET A 138 -0.76 -19.34 5.05
C MET A 138 -1.28 -18.31 6.04
N GLU A 139 -1.09 -18.56 7.33
CA GLU A 139 -1.43 -17.61 8.38
C GLU A 139 -0.46 -16.42 8.38
N VAL A 140 -0.99 -15.21 8.54
CA VAL A 140 -0.21 -13.97 8.62
C VAL A 140 -0.26 -13.41 10.05
N PRO A 141 0.90 -13.19 10.70
CA PRO A 141 0.94 -12.63 12.05
C PRO A 141 0.27 -11.26 12.14
N PHE A 142 -0.44 -11.02 13.25
CA PHE A 142 -1.09 -9.74 13.51
C PHE A 142 -0.82 -9.26 14.94
N THR A 143 -0.55 -7.96 15.08
CA THR A 143 -0.42 -7.30 16.38
C THR A 143 -1.46 -6.19 16.46
N PRO A 144 -2.38 -6.23 17.44
CA PRO A 144 -3.41 -5.21 17.65
C PRO A 144 -2.86 -3.94 18.29
N GLY A 145 -3.68 -2.88 18.33
CA GLY A 145 -3.41 -1.67 19.12
C GLY A 145 -3.19 -0.40 18.32
N ARG A 146 -3.48 -0.42 17.01
CA ARG A 146 -3.54 0.82 16.23
C ARG A 146 -4.78 1.61 16.63
N GLY A 147 -4.64 2.94 16.67
CA GLY A 147 -5.74 3.86 16.92
C GLY A 147 -6.20 4.58 15.66
N ASP A 148 -7.35 5.22 15.74
CA ASP A 148 -7.92 6.02 14.65
C ASP A 148 -7.72 7.50 14.95
N ALA A 149 -6.97 8.19 14.12
CA ALA A 149 -6.82 9.63 14.20
C ALA A 149 -8.12 10.33 13.78
N SER A 150 -8.37 11.49 14.38
CA SER A 150 -9.46 12.39 14.03
C SER A 150 -9.00 13.52 13.11
N ASP A 151 -9.93 14.30 12.59
CA ASP A 151 -9.63 15.46 11.73
C ASP A 151 -8.79 16.52 12.47
N ASP A 152 -9.06 16.77 13.75
CA ASP A 152 -8.31 17.72 14.58
C ASP A 152 -6.89 17.23 14.94
N GLN A 153 -6.60 15.94 14.78
CA GLN A 153 -5.29 15.34 14.93
C GLN A 153 -4.53 15.23 13.60
N THR A 154 -5.10 15.73 12.52
CA THR A 154 -4.55 15.57 11.16
C THR A 154 -4.35 16.93 10.53
N ASP A 155 -3.12 17.25 10.10
CA ASP A 155 -2.78 18.43 9.34
C ASP A 155 -2.87 18.14 7.83
N PRO A 156 -4.01 18.46 7.16
CA PRO A 156 -4.21 18.06 5.76
C PRO A 156 -3.13 18.58 4.80
N GLU A 157 -2.68 19.83 5.02
CA GLU A 157 -1.68 20.45 4.15
C GLU A 157 -0.35 19.69 4.20
N SER A 158 0.05 19.21 5.38
CA SER A 158 1.29 18.44 5.51
C SER A 158 1.15 17.01 5.01
N PHE A 159 -0.06 16.46 4.96
CA PHE A 159 -0.33 15.13 4.40
C PHE A 159 -0.38 15.10 2.88
N GLU A 160 -0.59 16.23 2.20
CA GLU A 160 -0.50 16.31 0.73
C GLU A 160 0.87 15.85 0.21
N TYR A 161 1.94 16.11 0.95
CA TYR A 161 3.30 15.66 0.59
C TYR A 161 3.51 14.14 0.67
N LEU A 162 2.55 13.41 1.23
CA LEU A 162 2.56 11.94 1.26
C LEU A 162 1.80 11.32 0.08
N GLU A 163 1.17 12.13 -0.77
CA GLU A 163 0.45 11.64 -1.94
C GLU A 163 1.38 10.89 -2.89
N PRO A 164 1.05 9.66 -3.25
CA PRO A 164 1.84 8.91 -4.22
C PRO A 164 1.77 9.57 -5.60
N LEU A 165 2.88 10.12 -6.08
CA LEU A 165 3.00 10.55 -7.48
C LEU A 165 3.18 9.35 -8.40
N SER A 166 3.77 8.28 -7.89
CA SER A 166 3.91 7.00 -8.55
C SER A 166 3.82 5.88 -7.51
N ASP A 167 3.10 4.83 -7.85
CA ASP A 167 3.07 3.57 -7.11
C ASP A 167 3.12 2.40 -8.12
N ALA A 168 4.31 2.01 -8.51
CA ALA A 168 4.49 0.95 -9.48
C ALA A 168 4.01 -0.42 -8.97
N PHE A 169 3.88 -0.62 -7.65
CA PHE A 169 3.27 -1.83 -7.09
C PHE A 169 1.80 -1.96 -7.49
N ARG A 170 1.05 -0.84 -7.52
CA ARG A 170 -0.32 -0.77 -8.04
C ARG A 170 -0.40 -0.35 -9.51
N ASN A 171 0.73 -0.26 -10.20
CA ASN A 171 0.81 0.18 -11.59
C ASN A 171 0.22 1.59 -11.82
N TYR A 172 0.46 2.50 -10.86
CA TYR A 172 0.07 3.90 -10.94
C TYR A 172 1.29 4.78 -11.21
N HIS A 173 1.16 5.70 -12.16
CA HIS A 173 2.18 6.70 -12.44
C HIS A 173 1.49 7.95 -12.97
N ARG A 174 1.59 9.06 -12.23
CA ARG A 174 0.99 10.34 -12.63
C ARG A 174 1.59 10.83 -13.94
N SER A 175 0.76 11.28 -14.84
CA SER A 175 1.21 11.82 -16.13
C SER A 175 2.11 13.05 -15.95
N GLY A 176 3.11 13.19 -16.83
CA GLY A 176 4.01 14.36 -16.84
C GLY A 176 5.20 14.28 -15.88
N LEU A 177 5.37 13.18 -15.15
CA LEU A 177 6.59 12.97 -14.36
C LEU A 177 7.78 12.64 -15.28
N SER A 178 8.92 13.26 -14.98
CA SER A 178 10.19 13.02 -15.70
C SER A 178 10.97 11.83 -15.15
N VAL A 179 10.72 11.44 -13.90
CA VAL A 179 11.34 10.29 -13.23
C VAL A 179 10.53 9.03 -13.56
N SER A 180 11.22 7.94 -13.86
CA SER A 180 10.54 6.69 -14.22
C SER A 180 9.85 6.02 -13.04
N ALA A 181 8.82 5.19 -13.32
CA ALA A 181 8.08 4.49 -12.29
C ALA A 181 8.97 3.53 -11.47
N GLU A 182 9.95 2.88 -12.12
CA GLU A 182 10.89 1.98 -11.46
C GLU A 182 11.88 2.72 -10.54
N GLU A 183 12.33 3.91 -10.91
CA GLU A 183 13.20 4.73 -10.04
C GLU A 183 12.44 5.20 -8.79
N MET A 184 11.20 5.68 -8.97
CA MET A 184 10.34 6.07 -7.83
C MET A 184 9.96 4.87 -6.96
N MET A 185 9.85 3.66 -7.54
CA MET A 185 9.61 2.44 -6.79
C MET A 185 10.80 2.06 -5.92
N LEU A 186 12.04 2.22 -6.41
CA LEU A 186 13.26 1.99 -5.63
C LEU A 186 13.37 2.96 -4.45
N ASP A 187 13.11 4.25 -4.68
CA ASP A 187 13.08 5.26 -3.62
C ASP A 187 12.03 4.90 -2.57
N LYS A 188 10.83 4.51 -3.00
CA LYS A 188 9.77 4.10 -2.09
C LYS A 188 10.11 2.83 -1.30
N ALA A 189 10.77 1.87 -1.94
CA ALA A 189 11.24 0.65 -1.26
C ALA A 189 12.21 0.99 -0.11
N GLN A 190 13.10 1.95 -0.31
CA GLN A 190 13.99 2.45 0.75
C GLN A 190 13.20 3.13 1.88
N LEU A 191 12.23 3.98 1.55
CA LEU A 191 11.37 4.63 2.56
C LEU A 191 10.56 3.64 3.37
N LEU A 192 10.14 2.52 2.77
CA LEU A 192 9.41 1.44 3.43
C LEU A 192 10.34 0.47 4.19
N GLY A 193 11.65 0.54 3.97
CA GLY A 193 12.63 -0.36 4.57
C GLY A 193 12.59 -1.78 4.01
N ILE A 194 12.08 -1.98 2.78
CA ILE A 194 12.02 -3.28 2.13
C ILE A 194 13.23 -3.53 1.23
N THR A 195 13.69 -4.77 1.21
CA THR A 195 14.81 -5.22 0.39
C THR A 195 14.40 -5.46 -1.07
N ALA A 196 15.37 -5.62 -1.96
CA ALA A 196 15.09 -5.91 -3.37
C ALA A 196 14.32 -7.22 -3.60
N PRO A 197 14.60 -8.35 -2.91
CA PRO A 197 13.76 -9.54 -2.97
C PRO A 197 12.33 -9.30 -2.49
N GLU A 198 12.14 -8.60 -1.37
CA GLU A 198 10.80 -8.27 -0.84
C GLU A 198 10.03 -7.37 -1.80
N MET A 199 10.69 -6.38 -2.39
CA MET A 199 10.11 -5.53 -3.45
C MET A 199 9.65 -6.35 -4.65
N THR A 200 10.45 -7.31 -5.08
CA THR A 200 10.12 -8.20 -6.20
C THR A 200 8.90 -9.06 -5.89
N VAL A 201 8.87 -9.68 -4.71
CA VAL A 201 7.74 -10.52 -4.25
C VAL A 201 6.47 -9.68 -4.09
N LEU A 202 6.59 -8.49 -3.55
CA LEU A 202 5.46 -7.57 -3.38
C LEU A 202 4.85 -7.16 -4.74
N LEU A 203 5.69 -6.78 -5.72
CA LEU A 203 5.21 -6.48 -7.06
C LEU A 203 4.52 -7.68 -7.71
N GLY A 204 5.15 -8.85 -7.67
CA GLY A 204 4.59 -10.09 -8.21
C GLY A 204 3.29 -10.50 -7.51
N GLY A 205 3.20 -10.32 -6.19
CA GLY A 205 2.00 -10.56 -5.41
C GLY A 205 0.84 -9.65 -5.80
N MET A 206 1.10 -8.35 -5.95
CA MET A 206 0.10 -7.38 -6.42
C MET A 206 -0.46 -7.78 -7.80
N ARG A 207 0.42 -8.18 -8.73
CA ARG A 207 0.00 -8.64 -10.06
C ARG A 207 -0.76 -9.96 -10.02
N SER A 208 -0.35 -10.90 -9.16
CA SER A 208 -1.05 -12.17 -8.96
C SER A 208 -2.46 -11.96 -8.41
N LEU A 209 -2.66 -10.98 -7.55
CA LEU A 209 -3.96 -10.61 -7.00
C LEU A 209 -4.78 -9.68 -7.93
N GLY A 210 -4.30 -9.37 -9.12
CA GLY A 210 -5.01 -8.50 -10.06
C GLY A 210 -5.07 -7.03 -9.62
N ILE A 211 -4.22 -6.61 -8.69
CA ILE A 211 -4.20 -5.23 -8.17
C ILE A 211 -3.48 -4.34 -9.17
N THR A 212 -4.21 -3.42 -9.76
CA THR A 212 -3.71 -2.41 -10.70
C THR A 212 -4.58 -1.17 -10.65
N ALA A 213 -3.96 0.00 -10.79
CA ALA A 213 -4.64 1.28 -10.92
C ALA A 213 -4.73 1.74 -12.39
N SER A 214 -4.26 0.92 -13.32
CA SER A 214 -4.25 1.19 -14.77
C SER A 214 -4.87 0.03 -15.53
N ASP A 215 -5.27 0.28 -16.76
CA ASP A 215 -5.83 -0.71 -17.71
C ASP A 215 -4.76 -1.54 -18.44
N TYR A 216 -3.49 -1.34 -18.10
CA TYR A 216 -2.34 -2.11 -18.59
C TYR A 216 -1.52 -2.64 -17.41
N GLY A 217 -0.68 -3.62 -17.67
CA GLY A 217 0.15 -4.29 -16.67
C GLY A 217 -0.03 -5.80 -16.74
N LEU A 218 0.96 -6.53 -16.26
CA LEU A 218 0.92 -7.98 -16.25
C LEU A 218 0.17 -8.45 -15.02
N VAL A 219 -1.08 -8.84 -15.16
CA VAL A 219 -1.91 -9.41 -14.10
C VAL A 219 -2.23 -10.87 -14.39
N SER A 220 -2.45 -11.65 -13.34
CA SER A 220 -2.82 -13.05 -13.45
C SER A 220 -4.26 -13.21 -13.95
N GLU A 221 -4.53 -14.26 -14.70
CA GLU A 221 -5.89 -14.64 -15.08
C GLU A 221 -6.71 -15.14 -13.87
N ASN A 222 -6.02 -15.72 -12.87
CA ASN A 222 -6.60 -16.13 -11.59
C ASN A 222 -6.12 -15.22 -10.47
N SER A 223 -6.90 -14.19 -10.16
CA SER A 223 -6.55 -13.13 -9.21
C SER A 223 -6.88 -13.44 -7.74
N ASP A 224 -7.37 -14.64 -7.43
CA ASP A 224 -7.72 -15.03 -6.07
C ASP A 224 -6.63 -15.85 -5.37
N GLN A 225 -5.50 -16.08 -6.03
CA GLN A 225 -4.42 -16.91 -5.53
C GLN A 225 -3.05 -16.25 -5.72
N LEU A 226 -2.20 -16.37 -4.72
CA LEU A 226 -0.79 -16.02 -4.84
C LEU A 226 -0.02 -17.17 -5.49
N THR A 227 0.43 -16.95 -6.72
CA THR A 227 1.19 -17.92 -7.52
C THR A 227 2.44 -17.26 -8.10
N ASN A 228 3.34 -18.08 -8.65
CA ASN A 228 4.52 -17.60 -9.38
C ASN A 228 4.28 -17.40 -10.90
N GLU A 229 3.03 -17.37 -11.33
CA GLU A 229 2.66 -17.24 -12.73
C GLU A 229 3.13 -15.91 -13.35
N TYR A 230 3.08 -14.84 -12.58
CA TYR A 230 3.63 -13.55 -12.97
C TYR A 230 5.08 -13.65 -13.48
N PHE A 231 5.96 -14.31 -12.71
CA PHE A 231 7.37 -14.47 -13.08
C PHE A 231 7.56 -15.40 -14.28
N LYS A 232 6.80 -16.48 -14.37
CA LYS A 232 6.82 -17.38 -15.53
C LYS A 232 6.42 -16.65 -16.81
N THR A 233 5.40 -15.80 -16.71
CA THR A 233 4.89 -15.03 -17.84
C THR A 233 5.86 -13.95 -18.31
N LEU A 234 6.56 -13.28 -17.39
CA LEU A 234 7.62 -12.32 -17.73
C LEU A 234 8.77 -12.97 -18.51
N LEU A 235 9.07 -14.24 -18.23
CA LEU A 235 10.17 -15.00 -18.82
C LEU A 235 9.76 -15.80 -20.06
N ASP A 236 8.53 -15.66 -20.52
CA ASP A 236 8.02 -16.39 -21.69
C ASP A 236 8.71 -15.92 -22.98
N MET A 237 9.58 -16.76 -23.52
CA MET A 237 10.34 -16.48 -24.73
C MET A 237 9.53 -16.59 -26.02
N ARG A 238 8.27 -17.05 -25.96
CA ARG A 238 7.38 -17.12 -27.11
C ARG A 238 6.87 -15.75 -27.54
N VAL A 239 6.96 -14.75 -26.67
CA VAL A 239 6.51 -13.39 -26.97
C VAL A 239 7.66 -12.43 -27.19
N GLN A 240 7.37 -11.34 -27.90
CA GLN A 240 8.23 -10.18 -28.06
C GLN A 240 7.53 -8.95 -27.50
N TRP A 241 8.18 -8.26 -26.58
CA TRP A 241 7.69 -7.01 -26.01
C TRP A 241 8.02 -5.81 -26.89
N LYS A 242 7.03 -4.95 -27.11
CA LYS A 242 7.17 -3.68 -27.84
C LYS A 242 6.55 -2.55 -27.03
N PRO A 243 7.15 -1.35 -27.00
CA PRO A 243 6.54 -0.19 -26.36
C PRO A 243 5.27 0.22 -27.12
N ASN A 244 4.23 0.65 -26.40
CA ASN A 244 2.97 1.09 -27.03
C ASN A 244 2.82 2.61 -27.17
N GLY A 245 3.92 3.37 -27.09
CA GLY A 245 3.96 4.81 -27.32
C GLY A 245 3.74 5.68 -26.07
N THR A 246 3.27 5.15 -24.94
CA THR A 246 3.06 5.93 -23.70
C THR A 246 4.31 6.04 -22.83
N GLY A 247 5.38 5.30 -23.14
CA GLY A 247 6.62 5.25 -22.37
C GLY A 247 6.57 4.32 -21.13
N ASN A 248 5.40 4.05 -20.58
CA ASN A 248 5.23 3.23 -19.37
C ASN A 248 4.55 1.88 -19.63
N SER A 249 4.00 1.65 -20.80
CA SER A 249 3.33 0.40 -21.16
C SER A 249 3.94 -0.29 -22.35
N TYR A 250 3.86 -1.62 -22.34
CA TYR A 250 4.39 -2.51 -23.37
C TYR A 250 3.33 -3.53 -23.76
N GLU A 251 3.41 -3.97 -25.00
CA GLU A 251 2.57 -5.02 -25.56
C GLU A 251 3.43 -6.22 -25.95
N ALA A 252 3.01 -7.41 -25.55
CA ALA A 252 3.62 -8.66 -25.95
C ALA A 252 2.92 -9.19 -27.20
N PHE A 253 3.71 -9.56 -28.20
CA PHE A 253 3.24 -10.18 -29.43
C PHE A 253 3.82 -11.58 -29.54
N ASP A 254 2.99 -12.56 -29.86
CA ASP A 254 3.45 -13.91 -30.17
C ASP A 254 4.41 -13.86 -31.37
N ARG A 255 5.57 -14.53 -31.25
CA ARG A 255 6.62 -14.47 -32.26
C ARG A 255 6.28 -15.22 -33.54
N VAL A 256 5.32 -16.14 -33.49
CA VAL A 256 4.91 -16.99 -34.64
C VAL A 256 3.68 -16.39 -35.29
N THR A 257 2.63 -16.07 -34.52
CA THR A 257 1.36 -15.58 -35.08
C THR A 257 1.35 -14.08 -35.27
N GLY A 258 2.17 -13.33 -34.54
CA GLY A 258 2.14 -11.85 -34.52
C GLY A 258 0.96 -11.26 -33.77
N GLU A 259 0.14 -12.07 -33.11
CA GLU A 259 -1.02 -11.61 -32.35
C GLU A 259 -0.62 -11.01 -31.00
N LYS A 260 -1.36 -10.01 -30.57
CA LYS A 260 -1.18 -9.42 -29.23
C LYS A 260 -1.64 -10.41 -28.16
N ALA A 261 -0.75 -10.75 -27.26
CA ALA A 261 -1.01 -11.72 -26.20
C ALA A 261 -1.36 -11.03 -24.87
N ARG A 262 -0.62 -9.98 -24.47
CA ARG A 262 -0.76 -9.35 -23.15
C ARG A 262 -0.11 -7.98 -23.10
N THR A 263 -0.29 -7.28 -21.95
CA THR A 263 0.37 -5.99 -21.67
C THR A 263 1.25 -6.10 -20.42
N ALA A 264 2.24 -5.22 -20.30
CA ALA A 264 3.05 -5.07 -19.09
C ALA A 264 3.39 -3.59 -18.89
N SER A 265 3.64 -3.23 -17.64
CA SER A 265 4.26 -1.95 -17.34
C SER A 265 5.78 -2.00 -17.54
N ARG A 266 6.40 -0.82 -17.59
CA ARG A 266 7.87 -0.72 -17.60
C ARG A 266 8.47 -1.36 -16.34
N ALA A 267 7.87 -1.14 -15.17
CA ALA A 267 8.30 -1.77 -13.92
C ALA A 267 8.25 -3.30 -14.00
N ASP A 268 7.20 -3.90 -14.57
CA ASP A 268 7.12 -5.35 -14.76
C ASP A 268 8.30 -5.88 -15.56
N LEU A 269 8.66 -5.22 -16.67
CA LEU A 269 9.75 -5.69 -17.54
C LEU A 269 11.14 -5.54 -16.92
N VAL A 270 11.36 -4.57 -16.06
CA VAL A 270 12.63 -4.42 -15.32
C VAL A 270 12.88 -5.66 -14.47
N PHE A 271 11.88 -6.17 -13.74
CA PHE A 271 12.02 -7.39 -12.94
C PHE A 271 12.24 -8.63 -13.79
N GLY A 272 11.61 -8.73 -14.95
CA GLY A 272 11.82 -9.83 -15.89
C GLY A 272 13.22 -9.85 -16.54
N SER A 273 13.85 -8.68 -16.71
CA SER A 273 15.14 -8.52 -17.38
C SER A 273 16.33 -8.45 -16.43
N ASN A 274 16.15 -8.07 -15.19
CA ASN A 274 17.23 -7.87 -14.21
C ASN A 274 17.55 -9.21 -13.51
N SER A 275 18.79 -9.69 -13.69
CA SER A 275 19.24 -10.97 -13.12
C SER A 275 19.30 -10.95 -11.59
N GLN A 276 19.56 -9.81 -10.96
CA GLN A 276 19.61 -9.70 -9.50
C GLN A 276 18.23 -9.74 -8.87
N LEU A 277 17.21 -9.23 -9.56
CA LEU A 277 15.82 -9.24 -9.08
C LEU A 277 15.10 -10.55 -9.40
N ARG A 278 15.65 -11.38 -10.31
CA ARG A 278 15.10 -12.69 -10.65
C ARG A 278 15.63 -13.85 -9.79
N ALA A 279 16.76 -13.63 -9.15
CA ALA A 279 17.41 -14.64 -8.32
C ALA A 279 16.73 -14.75 -6.96
#